data_8e92a514191cb14fa982687f40a22d56
#
_entry.id   8e92a514191cb14fa982687f40a22d56
#
_cell.length_a   1.000
_cell.length_b   1.000
_cell.length_c   1.000
_cell.angle_alpha   90.00
_cell.angle_beta   90.00
_cell.angle_gamma   90.00
#
_symmetry.space_group_name_H-M   'P 1'
#
loop_
_entity.id
_entity.type
_entity.pdbx_description
1 polymer ?
#
loop_
_entity_poly.entity_id
_entity_poly.type
_entity_poly.pdbx_seq_one_letter_code
_entity_poly.pdbx_strand_id
1 'polypeptide(L)'
;RDRSLDDTLRIMTYNIGYAGLDKSEDFFMDGGSKVQPDNKEQVEKNLKGIENILTENPADVYFLQEVDKNSKRSFHIDETEFLKKQLNMEGIFACNFKCDFVPYPLPPIGKVNSGIFTMTDLKLNSAARLALPESFSWPVKTCNLKRCMQETRIPLEGTDAELVLINFHLEAYDDGDGKIAQSKMLAEKLSKEYEAGNYVIAGGDFNQTFEGMDKYPITNKENWVPGVISQDTLPEHFSFAVDDTYPTCRLLNAPYTGSYETSQVYVIDGFIVSDNITVSDISVINTDFEYTDHQPVQMEISLK
;
A
#
# COMPACT_ATOMS: atom_id res chain seq x y z
N ARG A 1 15.27 14.24 -11.59
CA ARG A 1 15.57 14.02 -13.04
C ARG A 1 14.33 14.39 -13.86
N ASP A 2 14.53 15.06 -14.98
CA ASP A 2 13.51 15.17 -16.02
C ASP A 2 13.53 13.85 -16.81
N ARG A 3 12.35 13.22 -17.03
CA ARG A 3 12.22 11.97 -17.78
C ARG A 3 11.66 12.25 -19.16
N SER A 4 12.17 11.54 -20.15
CA SER A 4 11.59 11.53 -21.50
C SER A 4 10.46 10.49 -21.60
N LEU A 5 9.62 10.61 -22.64
CA LEU A 5 8.55 9.63 -22.89
C LEU A 5 9.08 8.23 -23.23
N ASP A 6 10.35 8.12 -23.63
CA ASP A 6 10.99 6.85 -24.00
C ASP A 6 11.65 6.15 -22.80
N ASP A 7 11.69 6.78 -21.62
CA ASP A 7 12.31 6.21 -20.44
C ASP A 7 11.44 5.09 -19.83
N THR A 8 12.07 3.97 -19.55
CA THR A 8 11.47 2.90 -18.73
C THR A 8 11.49 3.28 -17.27
N LEU A 9 10.41 3.02 -16.55
CA LEU A 9 10.27 3.29 -15.12
C LEU A 9 9.94 2.00 -14.36
N ARG A 10 10.56 1.83 -13.18
CA ARG A 10 10.19 0.81 -12.20
C ARG A 10 9.45 1.44 -11.05
N ILE A 11 8.31 0.87 -10.72
CA ILE A 11 7.45 1.31 -9.63
C ILE A 11 7.18 0.12 -8.73
N MET A 12 7.35 0.31 -7.42
CA MET A 12 7.08 -0.72 -6.43
C MET A 12 5.98 -0.25 -5.48
N THR A 13 5.03 -1.12 -5.14
CA THR A 13 4.13 -0.94 -4.01
C THR A 13 4.45 -1.93 -2.90
N TYR A 14 4.46 -1.47 -1.65
CA TYR A 14 4.76 -2.30 -0.50
C TYR A 14 4.11 -1.76 0.78
N ASN A 15 3.18 -2.52 1.33
CA ASN A 15 2.68 -2.29 2.68
C ASN A 15 3.73 -2.79 3.67
N ILE A 16 4.34 -1.89 4.45
CA ILE A 16 5.44 -2.23 5.36
C ILE A 16 4.99 -2.57 6.79
N GLY A 17 3.67 -2.58 7.05
CA GLY A 17 3.11 -3.00 8.33
C GLY A 17 3.76 -2.31 9.53
N TYR A 18 4.05 -1.01 9.43
CA TYR A 18 4.79 -0.23 10.46
C TYR A 18 6.00 -0.97 11.05
N ALA A 19 6.68 -1.78 10.23
CA ALA A 19 7.79 -2.66 10.63
C ALA A 19 7.48 -3.54 11.85
N GLY A 20 6.21 -3.78 12.14
CA GLY A 20 5.74 -4.46 13.35
C GLY A 20 4.97 -5.75 13.10
N LEU A 21 4.88 -6.24 11.86
CA LEU A 21 4.03 -7.39 11.49
C LEU A 21 4.84 -8.49 10.80
N ASP A 22 6.04 -8.79 11.30
CA ASP A 22 6.90 -9.83 10.76
C ASP A 22 6.27 -11.24 10.88
N LYS A 23 6.93 -12.23 10.32
CA LYS A 23 6.42 -13.60 10.28
C LYS A 23 6.09 -14.21 11.66
N SER A 24 6.63 -13.70 12.76
CA SER A 24 6.35 -14.17 14.13
C SER A 24 5.14 -13.50 14.76
N GLU A 25 4.56 -12.50 14.12
CA GLU A 25 3.47 -11.69 14.66
C GLU A 25 2.09 -12.23 14.27
N ASP A 26 1.11 -11.93 15.14
CA ASP A 26 -0.32 -11.97 14.89
C ASP A 26 -0.95 -10.59 15.19
N PHE A 27 -2.22 -10.40 14.83
CA PHE A 27 -2.91 -9.15 15.10
C PHE A 27 -4.35 -9.38 15.58
N PHE A 28 -4.75 -8.68 16.64
CA PHE A 28 -6.01 -8.93 17.32
C PHE A 28 -7.26 -8.74 16.44
N MET A 29 -7.22 -7.84 15.45
CA MET A 29 -8.37 -7.63 14.55
C MET A 29 -8.55 -8.76 13.53
N ASP A 30 -7.51 -9.51 13.26
CA ASP A 30 -7.51 -10.64 12.32
C ASP A 30 -7.71 -12.00 13.01
N GLY A 31 -8.03 -12.00 14.29
CA GLY A 31 -8.23 -13.21 15.09
C GLY A 31 -7.01 -13.62 15.90
N GLY A 32 -5.92 -12.87 15.86
CA GLY A 32 -4.76 -13.02 16.73
C GLY A 32 -4.96 -12.39 18.10
N SER A 33 -3.88 -12.16 18.82
CA SER A 33 -3.89 -11.67 20.20
C SER A 33 -3.05 -10.42 20.42
N LYS A 34 -2.06 -10.16 19.58
CA LYS A 34 -1.12 -9.04 19.74
C LYS A 34 -1.70 -7.72 19.26
N VAL A 35 -1.24 -6.64 19.91
CA VAL A 35 -1.62 -5.26 19.60
C VAL A 35 -0.43 -4.48 19.03
N GLN A 36 0.77 -4.91 19.39
CA GLN A 36 2.04 -4.31 18.99
C GLN A 36 3.17 -5.34 19.09
N PRO A 37 4.31 -5.13 18.41
CA PRO A 37 5.51 -5.96 18.55
C PRO A 37 6.02 -6.02 20.00
N ASP A 38 6.75 -7.08 20.33
CA ASP A 38 7.21 -7.32 21.69
C ASP A 38 8.24 -6.29 22.19
N ASN A 39 9.10 -5.79 21.29
CA ASN A 39 10.16 -4.85 21.67
C ASN A 39 10.60 -3.99 20.48
N LYS A 40 11.37 -2.95 20.80
CA LYS A 40 11.89 -1.99 19.82
C LYS A 40 12.90 -2.61 18.85
N GLU A 41 13.74 -3.50 19.36
CA GLU A 41 14.77 -4.19 18.57
C GLU A 41 14.18 -5.01 17.43
N GLN A 42 12.99 -5.59 17.63
CA GLN A 42 12.25 -6.29 16.59
C GLN A 42 11.83 -5.32 15.48
N VAL A 43 11.27 -4.18 15.82
CA VAL A 43 10.87 -3.15 14.83
C VAL A 43 12.10 -2.62 14.07
N GLU A 44 13.21 -2.34 14.76
CA GLU A 44 14.45 -1.89 14.13
C GLU A 44 15.02 -2.94 13.18
N LYS A 45 14.99 -4.23 13.55
CA LYS A 45 15.39 -5.36 12.70
C LYS A 45 14.51 -5.44 11.45
N ASN A 46 13.20 -5.37 11.62
CA ASN A 46 12.24 -5.46 10.53
C ASN A 46 12.40 -4.28 9.57
N LEU A 47 12.52 -3.06 10.10
CA LEU A 47 12.71 -1.86 9.28
C LEU A 47 14.02 -1.92 8.47
N LYS A 48 15.09 -2.48 9.07
CA LYS A 48 16.34 -2.74 8.34
C LYS A 48 16.19 -3.82 7.27
N GLY A 49 15.41 -4.87 7.53
CA GLY A 49 15.08 -5.90 6.56
C GLY A 49 14.25 -5.36 5.39
N ILE A 50 13.26 -4.53 5.67
CA ILE A 50 12.46 -3.82 4.66
C ILE A 50 13.37 -2.93 3.78
N GLU A 51 14.25 -2.15 4.40
CA GLU A 51 15.23 -1.32 3.67
C GLU A 51 16.13 -2.16 2.77
N ASN A 52 16.60 -3.31 3.23
CA ASN A 52 17.40 -4.21 2.41
C ASN A 52 16.61 -4.71 1.17
N ILE A 53 15.34 -5.09 1.36
CA ILE A 53 14.46 -5.50 0.24
C ILE A 53 14.34 -4.38 -0.81
N LEU A 54 14.10 -3.13 -0.37
CA LEU A 54 13.98 -1.97 -1.26
C LEU A 54 15.31 -1.69 -1.99
N THR A 55 16.43 -1.87 -1.32
CA THR A 55 17.79 -1.65 -1.89
C THR A 55 18.17 -2.75 -2.89
N GLU A 56 17.81 -4.00 -2.62
CA GLU A 56 18.08 -5.15 -3.49
C GLU A 56 17.17 -5.15 -4.73
N ASN A 57 16.00 -4.51 -4.64
CA ASN A 57 15.02 -4.40 -5.72
C ASN A 57 14.76 -2.92 -6.05
N PRO A 58 15.73 -2.22 -6.64
CA PRO A 58 15.63 -0.77 -6.83
C PRO A 58 14.49 -0.39 -7.77
N ALA A 59 13.75 0.65 -7.41
CA ALA A 59 12.70 1.27 -8.20
C ALA A 59 12.89 2.79 -8.30
N ASP A 60 12.33 3.39 -9.35
CA ASP A 60 12.31 4.86 -9.52
C ASP A 60 11.27 5.53 -8.60
N VAL A 61 10.23 4.75 -8.25
CA VAL A 61 9.13 5.18 -7.36
C VAL A 61 8.76 4.05 -6.42
N TYR A 62 8.62 4.36 -5.14
CA TYR A 62 8.09 3.46 -4.13
C TYR A 62 6.77 4.02 -3.58
N PHE A 63 5.72 3.22 -3.62
CA PHE A 63 4.45 3.44 -2.92
C PHE A 63 4.45 2.60 -1.66
N LEU A 64 4.65 3.22 -0.50
CA LEU A 64 4.67 2.53 0.78
C LEU A 64 3.38 2.81 1.55
N GLN A 65 2.82 1.78 2.18
CA GLN A 65 1.64 1.87 3.02
C GLN A 65 2.00 1.46 4.45
N GLU A 66 1.18 1.85 5.41
CA GLU A 66 1.38 1.63 6.85
C GLU A 66 2.76 2.09 7.35
N VAL A 67 3.14 3.31 6.99
CA VAL A 67 4.41 3.93 7.41
C VAL A 67 4.17 4.78 8.64
N ASP A 68 4.81 4.45 9.74
CA ASP A 68 4.69 5.20 11.00
C ASP A 68 5.75 6.31 11.10
N LYS A 69 5.30 7.48 11.61
CA LYS A 69 6.21 8.58 11.96
C LYS A 69 6.45 8.70 13.47
N ASN A 70 5.41 8.46 14.26
CA ASN A 70 5.48 8.60 15.71
C ASN A 70 4.32 7.85 16.35
N SER A 71 4.39 6.53 16.35
CA SER A 71 3.36 5.67 16.94
C SER A 71 3.92 4.85 18.09
N LYS A 72 3.09 4.56 19.09
CA LYS A 72 3.47 3.70 20.22
C LYS A 72 3.84 2.30 19.74
N ARG A 73 3.06 1.74 18.77
CA ARG A 73 3.24 0.39 18.24
C ARG A 73 4.59 0.18 17.54
N SER A 74 5.17 1.24 16.98
CA SER A 74 6.49 1.25 16.35
C SER A 74 7.56 1.91 17.24
N PHE A 75 7.34 1.97 18.56
CA PHE A 75 8.26 2.54 19.55
C PHE A 75 8.73 3.96 19.21
N HIS A 76 7.84 4.75 18.58
CA HIS A 76 8.10 6.13 18.18
C HIS A 76 9.23 6.31 17.16
N ILE A 77 9.57 5.25 16.41
CA ILE A 77 10.51 5.34 15.30
C ILE A 77 9.88 6.15 14.16
N ASP A 78 10.62 7.09 13.60
CA ASP A 78 10.24 7.78 12.36
C ASP A 78 10.76 6.97 11.16
N GLU A 79 9.90 6.09 10.62
CA GLU A 79 10.24 5.21 9.50
C GLU A 79 10.47 6.01 8.22
N THR A 80 9.79 7.16 8.06
CA THR A 80 9.99 8.01 6.88
C THR A 80 11.39 8.60 6.83
N GLU A 81 11.89 9.13 7.95
CA GLU A 81 13.24 9.68 8.00
C GLU A 81 14.31 8.58 7.92
N PHE A 82 14.05 7.41 8.50
CA PHE A 82 14.92 6.25 8.35
C PHE A 82 15.08 5.86 6.88
N LEU A 83 13.97 5.63 6.16
CA LEU A 83 13.98 5.18 4.77
C LEU A 83 14.60 6.22 3.83
N LYS A 84 14.25 7.51 3.99
CA LYS A 84 14.87 8.60 3.22
C LYS A 84 16.39 8.59 3.35
N LYS A 85 16.88 8.47 4.58
CA LYS A 85 18.31 8.46 4.84
C LYS A 85 19.02 7.22 4.27
N GLN A 86 18.43 6.04 4.45
CA GLN A 86 19.06 4.79 4.02
C GLN A 86 19.08 4.64 2.50
N LEU A 87 17.98 4.99 1.84
CA LEU A 87 17.87 4.92 0.38
C LEU A 87 18.42 6.15 -0.33
N ASN A 88 18.78 7.20 0.41
CA ASN A 88 19.20 8.50 -0.12
C ASN A 88 18.19 9.04 -1.14
N MET A 89 16.91 8.98 -0.82
CA MET A 89 15.80 9.42 -1.67
C MET A 89 14.91 10.39 -0.91
N GLU A 90 14.26 11.31 -1.65
CA GLU A 90 13.23 12.16 -1.09
C GLU A 90 11.89 11.42 -1.01
N GLY A 91 10.99 11.91 -0.16
CA GLY A 91 9.69 11.29 0.02
C GLY A 91 8.63 12.24 0.52
N ILE A 92 7.38 11.95 0.17
CA ILE A 92 6.20 12.71 0.55
C ILE A 92 5.30 11.80 1.39
N PHE A 93 4.97 12.26 2.59
CA PHE A 93 4.10 11.54 3.53
C PHE A 93 2.69 12.11 3.52
N ALA A 94 1.69 11.25 3.37
CA ALA A 94 0.28 11.58 3.53
C ALA A 94 -0.30 10.82 4.73
N CYS A 95 -0.59 11.56 5.79
CA CYS A 95 -1.16 10.99 7.01
C CYS A 95 -2.56 10.45 6.76
N ASN A 96 -2.83 9.20 7.14
CA ASN A 96 -4.15 8.59 7.08
C ASN A 96 -4.63 8.06 8.44
N PHE A 97 -3.76 8.00 9.45
CA PHE A 97 -4.15 7.66 10.81
C PHE A 97 -3.37 8.51 11.83
N LYS A 98 -4.07 9.45 12.45
CA LYS A 98 -3.51 10.28 13.53
C LYS A 98 -4.47 10.34 14.69
N CYS A 99 -4.04 9.81 15.83
CA CYS A 99 -4.78 9.85 17.09
C CYS A 99 -3.77 9.88 18.24
N ASP A 100 -3.96 10.81 19.20
CA ASP A 100 -3.04 10.91 20.33
C ASP A 100 -3.18 9.74 21.30
N PHE A 101 -4.36 9.12 21.36
CA PHE A 101 -4.58 7.95 22.20
C PHE A 101 -5.78 7.12 21.70
N VAL A 102 -5.50 5.94 21.13
CA VAL A 102 -6.50 4.93 20.80
C VAL A 102 -6.68 4.00 22.01
N PRO A 103 -7.85 4.04 22.70
CA PRO A 103 -8.03 3.40 24.01
C PRO A 103 -8.27 1.88 23.94
N TYR A 104 -8.45 1.34 22.78
CA TYR A 104 -8.80 -0.09 22.55
C TYR A 104 -7.73 -0.78 21.68
N PRO A 105 -7.52 -2.08 21.83
CA PRO A 105 -8.03 -3.01 22.86
C PRO A 105 -7.32 -2.80 24.22
N LEU A 106 -7.24 -3.84 25.04
CA LEU A 106 -6.42 -3.84 26.25
C LEU A 106 -5.29 -4.89 26.09
N PRO A 107 -4.00 -4.46 26.13
CA PRO A 107 -3.51 -3.08 26.32
C PRO A 107 -3.86 -2.16 25.15
N PRO A 108 -3.97 -0.82 25.36
CA PRO A 108 -4.39 0.12 24.33
C PRO A 108 -3.32 0.29 23.25
N ILE A 109 -3.76 0.48 21.99
CA ILE A 109 -2.89 0.86 20.87
C ILE A 109 -2.10 2.13 21.22
N GLY A 110 -2.77 3.08 21.90
CA GLY A 110 -2.13 4.34 22.30
C GLY A 110 -1.98 5.31 21.14
N LYS A 111 -0.88 6.07 21.13
CA LYS A 111 -0.61 7.06 20.08
C LYS A 111 -0.35 6.41 18.73
N VAL A 112 -0.97 6.97 17.68
CA VAL A 112 -0.71 6.61 16.28
C VAL A 112 -0.47 7.87 15.46
N ASN A 113 0.53 7.85 14.60
CA ASN A 113 0.76 8.80 13.52
C ASN A 113 1.34 8.03 12.33
N SER A 114 0.47 7.59 11.48
CA SER A 114 0.74 6.68 10.37
C SER A 114 0.17 7.20 9.06
N GLY A 115 0.66 6.70 7.95
CA GLY A 115 0.19 7.12 6.64
C GLY A 115 0.73 6.28 5.49
N ILE A 116 0.55 6.84 4.31
CA ILE A 116 1.15 6.37 3.07
C ILE A 116 2.31 7.28 2.69
N PHE A 117 3.34 6.71 2.08
CA PHE A 117 4.59 7.40 1.81
C PHE A 117 5.07 7.08 0.39
N THR A 118 5.16 8.11 -0.45
CA THR A 118 5.71 7.96 -1.80
C THR A 118 7.14 8.49 -1.82
N MET A 119 8.09 7.67 -2.25
CA MET A 119 9.49 8.04 -2.39
C MET A 119 9.90 8.02 -3.86
N THR A 120 10.63 9.04 -4.30
CA THR A 120 11.17 9.13 -5.65
C THR A 120 12.24 10.22 -5.74
N ASP A 121 13.23 10.00 -6.61
CA ASP A 121 14.21 11.02 -7.02
C ASP A 121 13.79 11.76 -8.31
N LEU A 122 12.63 11.40 -8.87
CA LEU A 122 12.09 12.09 -10.03
C LEU A 122 11.64 13.49 -9.62
N LYS A 123 11.83 14.45 -10.53
CA LYS A 123 11.33 15.81 -10.32
C LYS A 123 9.82 15.82 -10.29
N LEU A 124 9.25 16.30 -9.19
CA LEU A 124 7.82 16.44 -9.04
C LEU A 124 7.38 17.88 -9.41
N ASN A 125 6.27 17.99 -10.12
CA ASN A 125 5.58 19.25 -10.34
C ASN A 125 4.72 19.62 -9.12
N SER A 126 3.98 18.65 -8.59
CA SER A 126 3.15 18.83 -7.40
C SER A 126 2.86 17.52 -6.69
N ALA A 127 2.38 17.63 -5.46
CA ALA A 127 1.84 16.51 -4.70
C ALA A 127 0.63 16.96 -3.89
N ALA A 128 -0.35 16.07 -3.75
CA ALA A 128 -1.59 16.35 -3.01
C ALA A 128 -2.05 15.12 -2.19
N ARG A 129 -2.65 15.40 -1.04
CA ARG A 129 -3.40 14.41 -0.27
C ARG A 129 -4.89 14.59 -0.56
N LEU A 130 -5.53 13.57 -1.10
CA LEU A 130 -6.96 13.53 -1.41
C LEU A 130 -7.66 12.64 -0.39
N ALA A 131 -8.52 13.21 0.44
CA ALA A 131 -9.25 12.44 1.44
C ALA A 131 -10.24 11.49 0.77
N LEU A 132 -10.22 10.22 1.17
CA LEU A 132 -11.23 9.23 0.78
C LEU A 132 -12.45 9.32 1.71
N PRO A 133 -13.64 8.84 1.28
CA PRO A 133 -14.80 8.74 2.14
C PRO A 133 -14.51 7.97 3.43
N GLU A 134 -14.97 8.49 4.56
CA GLU A 134 -14.81 7.86 5.87
C GLU A 134 -15.82 6.73 6.04
N SER A 135 -15.33 5.52 6.38
CA SER A 135 -16.17 4.33 6.57
C SER A 135 -16.88 4.27 7.92
N PHE A 136 -16.46 5.09 8.88
CA PHE A 136 -16.98 5.06 10.26
C PHE A 136 -17.69 6.34 10.65
N SER A 137 -18.78 6.19 11.45
CA SER A 137 -19.51 7.31 12.04
C SER A 137 -18.88 7.79 13.36
N TRP A 138 -19.31 8.97 13.82
CA TRP A 138 -18.96 9.44 15.16
C TRP A 138 -19.59 8.51 16.24
N PRO A 139 -18.91 8.18 17.35
CA PRO A 139 -17.58 8.65 17.78
C PRO A 139 -16.40 7.81 17.25
N VAL A 140 -16.64 6.65 16.64
CA VAL A 140 -15.61 5.67 16.23
C VAL A 140 -14.59 6.30 15.27
N LYS A 141 -15.03 7.14 14.34
CA LYS A 141 -14.16 7.82 13.38
C LYS A 141 -13.09 8.73 14.01
N THR A 142 -13.23 9.14 15.27
CA THR A 142 -12.27 10.03 15.94
C THR A 142 -10.92 9.36 16.21
N CYS A 143 -10.94 8.05 16.41
CA CYS A 143 -9.75 7.23 16.69
C CYS A 143 -9.58 6.13 15.65
N ASN A 144 -9.98 6.38 14.41
CA ASN A 144 -9.86 5.43 13.31
C ASN A 144 -9.17 6.07 12.08
N LEU A 145 -8.82 5.23 11.10
CA LEU A 145 -8.16 5.67 9.89
C LEU A 145 -9.05 6.66 9.11
N LYS A 146 -8.41 7.70 8.59
CA LYS A 146 -8.95 8.64 7.61
C LYS A 146 -8.21 8.45 6.31
N ARG A 147 -8.56 7.40 5.61
CA ARG A 147 -7.85 6.95 4.42
C ARG A 147 -7.77 8.04 3.35
N CYS A 148 -6.74 8.00 2.53
CA CYS A 148 -6.50 8.99 1.49
C CYS A 148 -5.81 8.35 0.30
N MET A 149 -5.90 9.02 -0.83
CA MET A 149 -5.00 8.87 -1.97
C MET A 149 -3.90 9.92 -1.86
N GLN A 150 -2.68 9.57 -2.21
CA GLN A 150 -1.58 10.51 -2.37
C GLN A 150 -1.25 10.62 -3.86
N GLU A 151 -1.58 11.75 -4.43
CA GLU A 151 -1.24 12.08 -5.81
C GLU A 151 0.13 12.73 -5.85
N THR A 152 0.96 12.29 -6.79
CA THR A 152 2.21 12.97 -7.17
C THR A 152 2.26 13.11 -8.70
N ARG A 153 2.74 14.25 -9.19
CA ARG A 153 2.75 14.59 -10.61
C ARG A 153 4.17 14.80 -11.10
N ILE A 154 4.54 14.08 -12.13
CA ILE A 154 5.85 14.14 -12.77
C ILE A 154 5.67 14.80 -14.15
N PRO A 155 6.29 15.96 -14.40
CA PRO A 155 6.24 16.59 -15.70
C PRO A 155 6.98 15.74 -16.73
N LEU A 156 6.46 15.70 -17.95
CA LEU A 156 7.08 15.01 -19.08
C LEU A 156 7.66 16.01 -20.06
N GLU A 157 8.89 15.75 -20.51
CA GLU A 157 9.58 16.66 -21.41
C GLU A 157 8.88 16.73 -22.79
N GLY A 158 8.71 17.95 -23.31
CA GLY A 158 8.16 18.18 -24.65
C GLY A 158 6.63 18.06 -24.77
N THR A 159 5.91 17.95 -23.67
CA THR A 159 4.44 17.87 -23.65
C THR A 159 3.86 18.56 -22.42
N ASP A 160 2.57 18.94 -22.49
CA ASP A 160 1.81 19.42 -21.33
C ASP A 160 1.23 18.28 -20.48
N ALA A 161 1.35 17.03 -20.94
CA ALA A 161 0.93 15.86 -20.19
C ALA A 161 1.86 15.57 -19.01
N GLU A 162 1.31 14.94 -17.98
CA GLU A 162 2.04 14.52 -16.79
C GLU A 162 1.90 13.01 -16.58
N LEU A 163 2.89 12.40 -15.93
CA LEU A 163 2.71 11.10 -15.31
C LEU A 163 2.15 11.33 -13.91
N VAL A 164 0.88 10.94 -13.73
CA VAL A 164 0.15 11.05 -12.47
C VAL A 164 0.23 9.74 -11.73
N LEU A 165 0.86 9.77 -10.57
CA LEU A 165 1.07 8.63 -9.68
C LEU A 165 0.18 8.76 -8.45
N ILE A 166 -0.59 7.72 -8.14
CA ILE A 166 -1.53 7.70 -7.01
C ILE A 166 -1.21 6.51 -6.11
N ASN A 167 -0.65 6.80 -4.93
CA ASN A 167 -0.47 5.83 -3.86
C ASN A 167 -1.73 5.80 -2.99
N PHE A 168 -2.21 4.61 -2.61
CA PHE A 168 -3.39 4.45 -1.76
C PHE A 168 -3.28 3.23 -0.84
N HIS A 169 -4.12 3.23 0.18
CA HIS A 169 -4.42 2.08 1.03
C HIS A 169 -5.92 2.12 1.33
N LEU A 170 -6.69 1.23 0.68
CA LEU A 170 -8.15 1.23 0.75
C LEU A 170 -8.66 0.56 2.04
N GLU A 171 -9.98 0.67 2.29
CA GLU A 171 -10.61 0.20 3.53
C GLU A 171 -10.59 -1.33 3.66
N ALA A 172 -10.26 -1.80 4.88
CA ALA A 172 -10.17 -3.23 5.20
C ALA A 172 -11.39 -3.77 5.96
N TYR A 173 -11.90 -3.00 6.94
CA TYR A 173 -12.77 -3.50 8.01
C TYR A 173 -14.17 -2.87 8.03
N ASP A 174 -14.75 -2.55 6.88
CA ASP A 174 -16.13 -2.05 6.80
C ASP A 174 -17.10 -3.14 6.32
N ASP A 175 -18.38 -2.77 6.28
CA ASP A 175 -19.47 -3.61 5.76
C ASP A 175 -19.57 -3.64 4.21
N GLY A 176 -18.62 -2.97 3.52
CA GLY A 176 -18.53 -2.87 2.06
C GLY A 176 -18.90 -1.51 1.49
N ASP A 177 -19.72 -0.70 2.16
CA ASP A 177 -20.13 0.61 1.65
C ASP A 177 -18.95 1.59 1.52
N GLY A 178 -18.03 1.59 2.48
CA GLY A 178 -16.82 2.41 2.44
C GLY A 178 -15.87 2.00 1.32
N LYS A 179 -15.67 0.70 1.11
CA LYS A 179 -14.86 0.17 0.00
C LYS A 179 -15.42 0.60 -1.35
N ILE A 180 -16.74 0.48 -1.54
CA ILE A 180 -17.43 0.89 -2.78
C ILE A 180 -17.27 2.40 -3.00
N ALA A 181 -17.50 3.22 -1.97
CA ALA A 181 -17.38 4.67 -2.07
C ALA A 181 -15.92 5.11 -2.38
N GLN A 182 -14.93 4.46 -1.76
CA GLN A 182 -13.53 4.74 -2.00
C GLN A 182 -13.09 4.31 -3.42
N SER A 183 -13.50 3.13 -3.87
CA SER A 183 -13.21 2.64 -5.23
C SER A 183 -13.85 3.54 -6.30
N LYS A 184 -15.08 4.03 -6.06
CA LYS A 184 -15.76 4.97 -6.96
C LYS A 184 -15.00 6.29 -7.07
N MET A 185 -14.59 6.87 -5.95
CA MET A 185 -13.82 8.13 -5.94
C MET A 185 -12.47 7.96 -6.65
N LEU A 186 -11.81 6.81 -6.48
CA LEU A 186 -10.60 6.47 -7.21
C LEU A 186 -10.89 6.42 -8.72
N ALA A 187 -11.92 5.69 -9.14
CA ALA A 187 -12.31 5.58 -10.56
C ALA A 187 -12.62 6.95 -11.20
N GLU A 188 -13.35 7.83 -10.50
CA GLU A 188 -13.63 9.20 -10.95
C GLU A 188 -12.34 10.01 -11.12
N LYS A 189 -11.37 9.85 -10.20
CA LYS A 189 -10.07 10.51 -10.30
C LYS A 189 -9.26 10.02 -11.49
N LEU A 190 -9.23 8.70 -11.72
CA LEU A 190 -8.55 8.08 -12.85
C LEU A 190 -9.09 8.61 -14.18
N SER A 191 -10.42 8.58 -14.39
CA SER A 191 -11.08 9.11 -15.60
C SER A 191 -10.70 10.56 -15.86
N LYS A 192 -10.80 11.41 -14.83
CA LYS A 192 -10.51 12.83 -14.95
C LYS A 192 -9.08 13.10 -15.41
N GLU A 193 -8.11 12.36 -14.90
CA GLU A 193 -6.71 12.54 -15.29
C GLU A 193 -6.44 12.04 -16.72
N TYR A 194 -7.04 10.90 -17.09
CA TYR A 194 -6.93 10.37 -18.45
C TYR A 194 -7.56 11.31 -19.49
N GLU A 195 -8.76 11.83 -19.20
CA GLU A 195 -9.45 12.81 -20.06
C GLU A 195 -8.65 14.12 -20.23
N ALA A 196 -7.82 14.46 -19.24
CA ALA A 196 -6.89 15.59 -19.32
C ALA A 196 -5.64 15.31 -20.18
N GLY A 197 -5.50 14.08 -20.71
CA GLY A 197 -4.38 13.65 -21.54
C GLY A 197 -3.17 13.16 -20.75
N ASN A 198 -3.32 12.90 -19.46
CA ASN A 198 -2.25 12.41 -18.61
C ASN A 198 -2.04 10.89 -18.71
N TYR A 199 -0.85 10.45 -18.33
CA TYR A 199 -0.53 9.04 -18.06
C TYR A 199 -0.81 8.75 -16.60
N VAL A 200 -1.53 7.67 -16.28
CA VAL A 200 -2.01 7.46 -14.91
C VAL A 200 -1.65 6.08 -14.39
N ILE A 201 -1.01 6.04 -13.23
CA ILE A 201 -0.74 4.83 -12.46
C ILE A 201 -1.25 5.04 -11.05
N ALA A 202 -2.11 4.15 -10.59
CA ALA A 202 -2.51 4.07 -9.19
C ALA A 202 -2.07 2.71 -8.63
N GLY A 203 -1.59 2.67 -7.40
CA GLY A 203 -1.13 1.42 -6.80
C GLY A 203 -1.15 1.48 -5.28
N GLY A 204 -1.17 0.32 -4.67
CA GLY A 204 -1.22 0.18 -3.23
C GLY A 204 -1.86 -1.11 -2.76
N ASP A 205 -2.28 -1.08 -1.51
CA ASP A 205 -3.06 -2.12 -0.87
C ASP A 205 -4.57 -1.85 -1.09
N PHE A 206 -5.21 -2.73 -1.85
CA PHE A 206 -6.65 -2.64 -2.16
C PHE A 206 -7.52 -3.16 -1.01
N ASN A 207 -6.97 -3.99 -0.12
CA ASN A 207 -7.74 -4.78 0.85
C ASN A 207 -8.88 -5.59 0.20
N GLN A 208 -8.73 -5.91 -1.07
CA GLN A 208 -9.63 -6.69 -1.90
C GLN A 208 -8.82 -7.60 -2.81
N THR A 209 -9.27 -8.83 -3.00
CA THR A 209 -8.72 -9.73 -4.01
C THR A 209 -9.26 -9.34 -5.38
N PHE A 210 -8.58 -9.75 -6.44
CA PHE A 210 -8.95 -9.44 -7.81
C PHE A 210 -9.79 -10.58 -8.39
N GLU A 211 -10.89 -10.24 -9.09
CA GLU A 211 -11.76 -11.22 -9.73
C GLU A 211 -10.96 -12.12 -10.68
N GLY A 212 -11.19 -13.43 -10.59
CA GLY A 212 -10.50 -14.43 -11.41
C GLY A 212 -9.12 -14.86 -10.90
N MET A 213 -8.66 -14.35 -9.75
CA MET A 213 -7.43 -14.78 -9.11
C MET A 213 -7.72 -15.81 -8.01
N ASP A 214 -7.85 -17.08 -8.39
CA ASP A 214 -8.28 -18.18 -7.50
C ASP A 214 -7.12 -19.06 -6.98
N LYS A 215 -5.87 -18.66 -7.23
CA LYS A 215 -4.69 -19.46 -6.85
C LYS A 215 -4.57 -19.69 -5.35
N TYR A 216 -4.99 -18.71 -4.55
CA TYR A 216 -4.97 -18.77 -3.08
C TYR A 216 -6.39 -18.73 -2.54
N PRO A 217 -7.07 -19.90 -2.41
CA PRO A 217 -8.47 -19.94 -2.00
C PRO A 217 -8.65 -19.51 -0.54
N ILE A 218 -9.75 -18.82 -0.26
CA ILE A 218 -10.14 -18.42 1.08
C ILE A 218 -10.72 -19.64 1.82
N THR A 219 -9.95 -20.22 2.71
CA THR A 219 -10.33 -21.38 3.54
C THR A 219 -10.72 -20.97 4.96
N ASN A 220 -10.10 -19.90 5.49
CA ASN A 220 -10.45 -19.32 6.78
C ASN A 220 -11.49 -18.20 6.58
N LYS A 221 -12.75 -18.48 6.94
CA LYS A 221 -13.87 -17.53 6.86
C LYS A 221 -14.34 -17.04 8.23
N GLU A 222 -13.66 -17.46 9.30
CA GLU A 222 -14.00 -17.08 10.68
C GLU A 222 -13.35 -15.75 11.07
N ASN A 223 -12.28 -15.39 10.38
CA ASN A 223 -11.51 -14.16 10.60
C ASN A 223 -11.71 -13.19 9.42
N TRP A 224 -10.83 -12.19 9.30
CA TRP A 224 -10.90 -11.23 8.22
C TRP A 224 -10.86 -11.88 6.83
N VAL A 225 -11.77 -11.46 5.96
CA VAL A 225 -11.86 -11.90 4.58
C VAL A 225 -11.87 -10.66 3.68
N PRO A 226 -10.95 -10.55 2.71
CA PRO A 226 -10.95 -9.43 1.78
C PRO A 226 -12.22 -9.44 0.89
N GLY A 227 -12.66 -8.27 0.48
CA GLY A 227 -13.63 -8.14 -0.60
C GLY A 227 -13.04 -8.61 -1.94
N VAL A 228 -13.87 -8.57 -2.99
CA VAL A 228 -13.42 -8.83 -4.37
C VAL A 228 -13.64 -7.57 -5.20
N ILE A 229 -12.60 -7.15 -5.94
CA ILE A 229 -12.71 -6.06 -6.91
C ILE A 229 -12.67 -6.64 -8.33
N SER A 230 -13.57 -6.17 -9.19
CA SER A 230 -13.66 -6.62 -10.58
C SER A 230 -13.19 -5.55 -11.56
N GLN A 231 -12.83 -5.97 -12.78
CA GLN A 231 -12.46 -5.05 -13.87
C GLN A 231 -13.57 -4.03 -14.16
N ASP A 232 -14.83 -4.40 -13.97
CA ASP A 232 -16.00 -3.52 -14.21
C ASP A 232 -16.06 -2.32 -13.24
N THR A 233 -15.29 -2.34 -12.16
CA THR A 233 -15.18 -1.19 -11.24
C THR A 233 -14.25 -0.10 -11.76
N LEU A 234 -13.40 -0.42 -12.75
CA LEU A 234 -12.49 0.53 -13.36
C LEU A 234 -13.18 1.28 -14.51
N PRO A 235 -12.81 2.56 -14.71
CA PRO A 235 -13.27 3.29 -15.88
C PRO A 235 -12.68 2.72 -17.17
N GLU A 236 -13.29 3.07 -18.30
CA GLU A 236 -12.74 2.79 -19.62
C GLU A 236 -11.28 3.27 -19.71
N HIS A 237 -10.46 2.59 -20.48
CA HIS A 237 -9.02 2.82 -20.63
C HIS A 237 -8.12 2.44 -19.44
N PHE A 238 -8.65 1.77 -18.43
CA PHE A 238 -7.87 1.29 -17.29
C PHE A 238 -7.94 -0.21 -17.11
N SER A 239 -6.85 -0.79 -16.65
CA SER A 239 -6.76 -2.20 -16.29
C SER A 239 -5.97 -2.41 -15.01
N PHE A 240 -6.25 -3.51 -14.31
CA PHE A 240 -5.39 -3.98 -13.23
C PHE A 240 -4.09 -4.53 -13.80
N ALA A 241 -2.98 -4.18 -13.14
CA ALA A 241 -1.70 -4.84 -13.29
C ALA A 241 -1.36 -5.50 -11.94
N VAL A 242 -1.43 -6.81 -11.92
CA VAL A 242 -1.31 -7.66 -10.72
C VAL A 242 -0.61 -8.96 -11.08
N ASP A 243 0.06 -9.58 -10.12
CA ASP A 243 0.71 -10.88 -10.24
C ASP A 243 0.28 -11.79 -9.09
N ASP A 244 -0.01 -13.05 -9.38
CA ASP A 244 -0.36 -14.08 -8.40
C ASP A 244 0.70 -15.18 -8.27
N THR A 245 1.89 -14.96 -8.81
CA THR A 245 3.00 -15.93 -8.70
C THR A 245 3.28 -16.26 -7.24
N TYR A 246 3.27 -15.25 -6.38
CA TYR A 246 3.27 -15.36 -4.92
C TYR A 246 2.09 -14.57 -4.33
N PRO A 247 1.64 -14.91 -3.10
CA PRO A 247 0.63 -14.08 -2.41
C PRO A 247 1.26 -12.75 -2.01
N THR A 248 0.47 -11.69 -1.94
CA THR A 248 0.97 -10.37 -1.52
C THR A 248 0.71 -10.08 -0.04
N CYS A 249 -0.21 -10.80 0.59
CA CYS A 249 -0.56 -10.61 2.00
C CYS A 249 -0.88 -11.95 2.67
N ARG A 250 -0.65 -12.02 3.99
CA ARG A 250 -1.09 -13.11 4.85
C ARG A 250 -2.09 -12.65 5.90
N LEU A 251 -2.99 -13.52 6.33
CA LEU A 251 -3.84 -13.29 7.49
C LEU A 251 -3.01 -13.32 8.77
N LEU A 252 -3.25 -12.37 9.66
CA LEU A 252 -2.54 -12.22 10.94
C LEU A 252 -3.26 -12.93 12.13
N ASN A 253 -4.01 -13.99 11.86
CA ASN A 253 -4.69 -14.76 12.93
C ASN A 253 -3.72 -15.61 13.78
N ALA A 254 -2.52 -15.85 13.26
CA ALA A 254 -1.43 -16.58 13.93
C ALA A 254 -0.08 -16.20 13.26
N PRO A 255 1.05 -16.51 13.90
CA PRO A 255 2.37 -16.44 13.25
C PRO A 255 2.40 -17.23 11.94
N TYR A 256 3.16 -16.75 10.96
CA TYR A 256 3.33 -17.42 9.67
C TYR A 256 4.03 -18.77 9.84
N THR A 257 3.46 -19.81 9.24
CA THR A 257 3.93 -21.19 9.40
C THR A 257 5.14 -21.54 8.51
N GLY A 258 5.53 -20.63 7.59
CA GLY A 258 6.55 -20.92 6.56
C GLY A 258 5.98 -21.63 5.33
N SER A 259 4.65 -21.70 5.19
CA SER A 259 3.98 -22.32 4.04
C SER A 259 2.68 -21.62 3.68
N TYR A 260 2.48 -21.37 2.40
CA TYR A 260 1.22 -20.83 1.84
C TYR A 260 0.07 -21.84 1.87
N GLU A 261 0.36 -23.14 2.08
CA GLU A 261 -0.67 -24.19 2.21
C GLU A 261 -1.30 -24.24 3.61
N THR A 262 -0.56 -23.79 4.62
CA THR A 262 -0.99 -23.87 6.03
C THR A 262 -1.29 -22.51 6.65
N SER A 263 -0.96 -21.42 5.95
CA SER A 263 -1.35 -20.05 6.29
C SER A 263 -2.40 -19.54 5.31
N GLN A 264 -3.39 -18.79 5.79
CA GLN A 264 -4.29 -18.09 4.86
C GLN A 264 -3.55 -16.90 4.24
N VAL A 265 -3.51 -16.88 2.93
CA VAL A 265 -2.82 -15.83 2.16
C VAL A 265 -3.73 -15.29 1.05
N TYR A 266 -3.39 -14.10 0.54
CA TYR A 266 -4.20 -13.35 -0.42
C TYR A 266 -3.31 -12.64 -1.44
N VAL A 267 -3.91 -12.24 -2.58
CA VAL A 267 -3.36 -11.25 -3.51
C VAL A 267 -4.24 -10.01 -3.42
N ILE A 268 -3.77 -8.96 -2.76
CA ILE A 268 -4.53 -7.72 -2.49
C ILE A 268 -3.75 -6.44 -2.80
N ASP A 269 -2.50 -6.57 -3.24
CA ASP A 269 -1.62 -5.46 -3.62
C ASP A 269 -1.36 -5.49 -5.13
N GLY A 270 -1.25 -4.33 -5.75
CA GLY A 270 -0.99 -4.20 -7.18
C GLY A 270 -1.23 -2.79 -7.69
N PHE A 271 -1.51 -2.69 -9.00
CA PHE A 271 -1.65 -1.42 -9.68
C PHE A 271 -2.87 -1.37 -10.58
N ILE A 272 -3.29 -0.15 -10.90
CA ILE A 272 -4.20 0.23 -11.98
C ILE A 272 -3.43 1.10 -12.94
N VAL A 273 -3.51 0.81 -14.23
CA VAL A 273 -2.70 1.47 -15.25
C VAL A 273 -3.58 1.92 -16.41
N SER A 274 -3.37 3.14 -16.92
CA SER A 274 -4.05 3.64 -18.11
C SER A 274 -3.49 3.00 -19.40
N ASP A 275 -4.31 2.85 -20.43
CA ASP A 275 -3.97 2.14 -21.68
C ASP A 275 -2.91 2.83 -22.55
N ASN A 276 -2.60 4.10 -22.27
CA ASN A 276 -1.48 4.84 -22.87
C ASN A 276 -0.12 4.52 -22.22
N ILE A 277 -0.08 3.55 -21.31
CA ILE A 277 1.12 3.01 -20.68
C ILE A 277 1.27 1.54 -21.09
N THR A 278 2.50 1.11 -21.34
CA THR A 278 2.84 -0.30 -21.54
C THR A 278 3.44 -0.85 -20.27
N VAL A 279 2.88 -1.94 -19.75
CA VAL A 279 3.49 -2.74 -18.68
C VAL A 279 4.34 -3.82 -19.34
N SER A 280 5.65 -3.75 -19.16
CA SER A 280 6.60 -4.73 -19.72
C SER A 280 6.87 -5.89 -18.79
N ASP A 281 6.79 -5.66 -17.48
CA ASP A 281 6.94 -6.67 -16.44
C ASP A 281 6.17 -6.30 -15.18
N ILE A 282 5.66 -7.31 -14.47
CA ILE A 282 5.10 -7.19 -13.13
C ILE A 282 5.37 -8.46 -12.35
N SER A 283 5.83 -8.34 -11.12
CA SER A 283 6.16 -9.48 -10.27
C SER A 283 6.00 -9.17 -8.78
N VAL A 284 5.55 -10.17 -8.03
CA VAL A 284 5.62 -10.19 -6.57
C VAL A 284 7.02 -10.63 -6.16
N ILE A 285 7.68 -9.84 -5.32
CA ILE A 285 8.97 -10.19 -4.74
C ILE A 285 8.75 -11.06 -3.51
N ASN A 286 9.10 -12.34 -3.62
CA ASN A 286 8.94 -13.29 -2.53
C ASN A 286 9.91 -13.00 -1.39
N THR A 287 9.39 -12.51 -0.27
CA THR A 287 10.13 -12.24 0.97
C THR A 287 9.83 -13.25 2.06
N ASP A 288 8.95 -14.23 1.78
CA ASP A 288 8.46 -15.21 2.75
C ASP A 288 7.89 -14.57 4.03
N PHE A 289 7.31 -13.38 3.87
CA PHE A 289 6.75 -12.57 4.97
C PHE A 289 7.74 -12.31 6.13
N GLU A 290 9.04 -12.27 5.85
CA GLU A 290 10.09 -12.23 6.89
C GLU A 290 9.97 -10.99 7.79
N TYR A 291 9.60 -9.81 7.23
CA TYR A 291 9.66 -8.52 7.95
C TYR A 291 8.32 -7.78 8.04
N THR A 292 7.32 -8.20 7.29
CA THR A 292 5.95 -7.68 7.30
C THR A 292 4.98 -8.73 6.78
N ASP A 293 3.71 -8.55 7.01
CA ASP A 293 2.61 -9.40 6.54
C ASP A 293 2.23 -9.21 5.07
N HIS A 294 2.92 -8.29 4.37
CA HIS A 294 2.81 -8.13 2.92
C HIS A 294 4.12 -8.45 2.19
N GLN A 295 4.01 -8.65 0.88
CA GLN A 295 5.13 -8.81 -0.04
C GLN A 295 5.08 -7.73 -1.12
N PRO A 296 6.22 -7.13 -1.51
CA PRO A 296 6.21 -6.05 -2.49
C PRO A 296 5.84 -6.52 -3.88
N VAL A 297 5.15 -5.66 -4.62
CA VAL A 297 4.85 -5.85 -6.05
C VAL A 297 5.62 -4.79 -6.83
N GLN A 298 6.46 -5.22 -7.76
CA GLN A 298 7.23 -4.35 -8.64
C GLN A 298 6.74 -4.46 -10.08
N MET A 299 6.63 -3.32 -10.75
CA MET A 299 6.17 -3.21 -12.14
C MET A 299 7.16 -2.37 -12.93
N GLU A 300 7.46 -2.79 -14.17
CA GLU A 300 8.22 -2.02 -15.14
C GLU A 300 7.30 -1.52 -16.25
N ILE A 301 7.37 -0.23 -16.56
CA ILE A 301 6.50 0.41 -17.54
C ILE A 301 7.27 1.30 -18.51
N SER A 302 6.65 1.57 -19.67
CA SER A 302 7.03 2.66 -20.59
C SER A 302 5.79 3.41 -21.03
N LEU A 303 5.95 4.71 -21.30
CA LEU A 303 4.89 5.57 -21.84
C LEU A 303 4.79 5.36 -23.35
N LYS A 304 3.54 5.38 -23.91
CA LYS A 304 3.30 5.22 -25.35
C LYS A 304 3.33 6.56 -26.07
#